data_8a2819fb48d2e386b6a33cb5b3454ef7
#
_entry.id   8a2819fb48d2e386b6a33cb5b3454ef7
#
_cell.length_a   1.000
_cell.length_b   1.000
_cell.length_c   1.000
_cell.angle_alpha   90.00
_cell.angle_beta   90.00
_cell.angle_gamma   90.00
#
_symmetry.space_group_name_H-M   'P 1'
#
loop_
_entity.id
_entity.type
_entity.pdbx_description
1 polymer ?
#
loop_
_entity_poly.entity_id
_entity_poly.type
_entity_poly.pdbx_seq_one_letter_code
_entity_poly.pdbx_strand_id
1 'polypeptide(L)' 'MLNINTATAEEIDNVSILKGHGFEIVRYREDRGRFTALRQLDEVPGLSGKTQGVETVLSVD' A
#
# COMPACT_ATOMS: atom_id res chain seq x y z
N MET A 1 -9.47 -8.57 4.85
CA MET A 1 -8.53 -7.46 4.73
C MET A 1 -7.34 -7.85 3.89
N LEU A 2 -6.88 -6.96 3.03
CA LEU A 2 -5.75 -7.23 2.17
C LEU A 2 -4.45 -6.97 2.93
N ASN A 3 -3.54 -7.94 2.93
CA ASN A 3 -2.22 -7.77 3.55
C ASN A 3 -1.30 -7.04 2.57
N ILE A 4 -0.87 -5.83 2.93
CA ILE A 4 -0.06 -4.99 2.05
C ILE A 4 1.29 -5.62 1.73
N ASN A 5 1.78 -6.52 2.58
CA ASN A 5 3.09 -7.15 2.38
C ASN A 5 3.06 -8.32 1.41
N THR A 6 1.90 -8.89 1.13
CA THR A 6 1.78 -10.04 0.25
C THR A 6 0.92 -9.79 -0.97
N ALA A 7 0.20 -8.68 -1.00
CA ALA A 7 -0.70 -8.36 -2.10
C ALA A 7 0.07 -8.10 -3.39
N THR A 8 -0.54 -8.48 -4.51
CA THR A 8 0.00 -8.14 -5.82
C THR A 8 -0.37 -6.70 -6.15
N ALA A 9 0.32 -6.11 -7.14
CA ALA A 9 -0.01 -4.76 -7.59
C ALA A 9 -1.47 -4.69 -8.06
N GLU A 10 -1.95 -5.74 -8.72
CA GLU A 10 -3.32 -5.78 -9.20
C GLU A 10 -4.33 -5.78 -8.06
N GLU A 11 -4.03 -6.56 -7.02
CA GLU A 11 -4.92 -6.60 -5.85
C GLU A 11 -4.97 -5.24 -5.15
N ILE A 12 -3.83 -4.57 -5.08
CA ILE A 12 -3.78 -3.24 -4.46
C ILE A 12 -4.54 -2.22 -5.31
N ASP A 13 -4.42 -2.31 -6.63
CA ASP A 13 -5.15 -1.42 -7.54
C ASP A 13 -6.66 -1.55 -7.40
N ASN A 14 -7.14 -2.70 -6.95
CA ASN A 14 -8.57 -2.90 -6.75
C ASN A 14 -9.10 -2.24 -5.48
N VAL A 15 -8.22 -1.77 -4.61
CA VAL A 15 -8.62 -0.99 -3.44
C VAL A 15 -8.84 0.44 -3.91
N SER A 16 -10.06 0.95 -3.78
CA SER A 16 -10.41 2.25 -4.38
C SER A 16 -9.52 3.39 -3.91
N ILE A 17 -9.11 3.40 -2.64
CA ILE A 17 -8.23 4.44 -2.11
C ILE A 17 -6.86 4.42 -2.78
N LEU A 18 -6.43 3.22 -3.20
CA LEU A 18 -5.09 3.01 -3.76
C LEU A 18 -5.09 2.77 -5.25
N LYS A 19 -6.22 3.01 -5.91
CA LYS A 19 -6.35 2.74 -7.33
C LYS A 19 -5.28 3.47 -8.13
N GLY A 20 -4.56 2.73 -8.95
CA GLY A 20 -3.49 3.29 -9.78
C GLY A 20 -2.14 3.36 -9.07
N HIS A 21 -2.06 2.96 -7.80
CA HIS A 21 -0.82 3.05 -7.03
C HIS A 21 -0.24 1.70 -6.63
N GLY A 22 -0.85 0.61 -7.11
CA GLY A 22 -0.38 -0.73 -6.74
C GLY A 22 1.06 -0.98 -7.12
N PHE A 23 1.44 -0.58 -8.31
CA PHE A 23 2.80 -0.79 -8.80
C PHE A 23 3.82 -0.05 -7.94
N GLU A 24 3.51 1.18 -7.57
CA GLU A 24 4.41 1.99 -6.75
C GLU A 24 4.59 1.39 -5.37
N ILE A 25 3.53 0.85 -4.80
CA ILE A 25 3.58 0.22 -3.48
C ILE A 25 4.43 -1.05 -3.52
N VAL A 26 4.23 -1.88 -4.54
CA VAL A 26 5.03 -3.10 -4.68
C VAL A 26 6.50 -2.75 -4.87
N ARG A 27 6.78 -1.75 -5.67
CA ARG A 27 8.15 -1.31 -5.90
C ARG A 27 8.81 -0.81 -4.62
N TYR A 28 8.07 -0.01 -3.85
CA TYR A 28 8.57 0.48 -2.57
C TYR A 28 8.90 -0.70 -1.65
N ARG A 29 7.99 -1.68 -1.60
CA ARG A 29 8.16 -2.86 -0.78
C ARG A 29 9.42 -3.64 -1.15
N GLU A 30 9.70 -3.73 -2.45
CA GLU A 30 10.88 -4.45 -2.93
C GLU A 30 12.16 -3.67 -2.65
N ASP A 31 12.09 -2.35 -2.73
CA ASP A 31 13.27 -1.51 -2.53
C ASP A 31 13.60 -1.28 -1.05
N ARG A 32 12.58 -1.15 -0.21
CA ARG A 32 12.76 -0.75 1.18
C ARG A 32 12.46 -1.87 2.18
N GLY A 33 11.93 -2.98 1.69
CA GLY A 33 11.53 -4.08 2.54
C GLY A 33 10.06 -3.99 2.92
N ARG A 34 9.61 -4.96 3.71
CA ARG A 34 8.21 -5.05 4.07
C ARG A 34 7.73 -3.84 4.88
N PHE A 35 6.44 -3.58 4.77
CA PHE A 35 5.82 -2.56 5.61
C PHE A 35 5.64 -3.10 7.03
N THR A 36 5.96 -2.28 8.02
CA THR A 36 5.75 -2.63 9.43
C THR A 36 4.60 -1.83 10.04
N ALA A 37 4.16 -0.78 9.36
CA ALA A 37 3.01 0.01 9.78
C ALA A 37 2.36 0.61 8.55
N LEU A 38 1.02 0.73 8.57
CA LEU A 38 0.30 1.27 7.41
C LEU A 38 0.65 2.72 7.11
N ARG A 39 1.05 3.49 8.13
CA ARG A 39 1.43 4.89 7.92
C ARG A 39 2.63 5.03 6.99
N GLN A 40 3.42 3.98 6.81
CA GLN A 40 4.56 4.01 5.89
C GLN A 40 4.12 4.19 4.45
N LEU A 41 2.85 3.93 4.15
CA LEU A 41 2.34 4.16 2.80
C LEU A 41 2.44 5.64 2.39
N ASP A 42 2.42 6.56 3.35
CA ASP A 42 2.60 7.97 3.05
C ASP A 42 3.97 8.27 2.47
N GLU A 43 4.94 7.38 2.68
CA GLU A 43 6.29 7.57 2.16
C GLU A 43 6.44 7.07 0.74
N VAL A 44 5.45 6.35 0.24
CA VAL A 44 5.49 5.87 -1.15
C VAL A 44 5.26 7.07 -2.08
N PRO A 45 6.13 7.26 -3.09
CA PRO A 45 5.94 8.37 -4.03
C PRO A 45 4.55 8.33 -4.65
N GLY A 46 3.89 9.47 -4.66
CA GLY A 46 2.54 9.58 -5.21
C GLY A 46 1.43 9.33 -4.22
N LEU A 47 1.73 8.81 -3.02
CA LEU A 47 0.70 8.49 -2.03
C LEU A 47 0.64 9.45 -0.86
N SER A 48 1.51 10.43 -0.79
CA SER A 48 1.53 11.37 0.33
C SER A 48 0.17 12.07 0.44
N GLY A 49 -0.45 11.96 1.61
CA GLY A 49 -1.74 12.57 1.86
C GLY A 49 -2.93 11.83 1.26
N LYS A 50 -2.71 10.65 0.66
CA LYS A 50 -3.78 9.91 -0.02
C LYS A 50 -4.09 8.58 0.64
N THR A 51 -3.58 8.33 1.83
CA THR A 51 -3.73 7.04 2.50
C THR A 51 -4.74 7.04 3.63
N GLN A 52 -5.56 8.07 3.71
CA GLN A 52 -6.56 8.17 4.75
C GLN A 52 -7.59 7.05 4.62
N GLY A 53 -7.84 6.34 5.72
CA GLY A 53 -8.83 5.29 5.73
C GLY A 53 -8.32 3.92 5.33
N VAL A 54 -7.04 3.77 4.99
CA VAL A 54 -6.51 2.47 4.54
C VAL A 54 -6.58 1.41 5.63
N GLU A 55 -6.59 1.80 6.89
CA GLU A 55 -6.64 0.85 8.01
C GLU A 55 -7.95 0.07 8.03
N THR A 56 -8.96 0.50 7.30
CA THR A 56 -10.22 -0.22 7.21
C THR A 56 -10.20 -1.33 6.17
N VAL A 57 -9.24 -1.30 5.26
CA VAL A 57 -9.19 -2.26 4.14
C VAL A 57 -7.85 -2.99 4.04
N LEU A 58 -6.82 -2.52 4.71
CA LEU A 58 -5.48 -3.11 4.64
C LEU A 58 -4.98 -3.54 5.99
N SER A 59 -4.10 -4.54 5.98
CA SER A 59 -3.38 -4.96 7.18
C SER A 59 -1.90 -5.04 6.87
N VAL A 60 -1.08 -5.06 7.94
CA VAL A 60 0.35 -5.35 7.85
C VAL A 60 0.63 -6.54 8.76
N ASP A 61 1.23 -7.60 8.20
CA ASP A 61 1.56 -8.80 8.98
C ASP A 61 3.02 -9.17 8.80
#